data_1f4225711916a4979a3b48e239e0bc2a
#
_entry.id   1f4225711916a4979a3b48e239e0bc2a
#
_cell.length_a   1.000
_cell.length_b   1.000
_cell.length_c   1.000
_cell.angle_alpha   90.00
_cell.angle_beta   90.00
_cell.angle_gamma   90.00
#
_symmetry.space_group_name_H-M   'P 1'
#
loop_
_entity.id
_entity.type
_entity.pdbx_description
1 polymer ?
#
loop_
_entity_poly.entity_id
_entity_poly.type
_entity_poly.pdbx_seq_one_letter_code
_entity_poly.pdbx_strand_id
1 'polypeptide(L)'
;MLYREQIGKSRVPAHVAIIMDGNGRWAKQRGQIRSFGHQAGAETVHIIAEEAARLGVKYLTLYTFSTENWNRPVDEVAALMSLLMDSIEEEIFMKNNISFRIIGDTQKLPAEVLERLNQCIERTSINTGMCLILALSYSSKWELTEAVKQIATKVQDGKLAIENIDDKVISANLSTHFMPDPDLLIRTGGEIRLSNYLLWQCAYSELYFCDTFWPDFREEEFCKAIYDYQQRERRFGKTSEQI
;
A
#
# COMPACT_ATOMS: atom_id res chain seq x y z
N MET A 1 -24.50 -4.60 15.62
CA MET A 1 -23.91 -5.72 14.85
C MET A 1 -22.60 -5.18 14.26
N LEU A 2 -21.48 -5.83 14.52
CA LEU A 2 -20.18 -5.40 14.02
C LEU A 2 -20.11 -5.59 12.50
N TYR A 3 -19.43 -4.70 11.76
CA TYR A 3 -19.25 -4.84 10.31
C TYR A 3 -18.53 -6.14 9.96
N ARG A 4 -17.59 -6.57 10.80
CA ARG A 4 -16.89 -7.87 10.67
C ARG A 4 -17.84 -9.05 10.48
N GLU A 5 -18.97 -9.06 11.18
CA GLU A 5 -19.98 -10.15 11.12
C GLU A 5 -20.82 -10.09 9.84
N GLN A 6 -20.82 -8.96 9.16
CA GLN A 6 -21.59 -8.71 7.93
C GLN A 6 -20.79 -8.95 6.65
N ILE A 7 -19.46 -9.09 6.76
CA ILE A 7 -18.59 -9.32 5.60
C ILE A 7 -18.82 -10.73 5.03
N GLY A 8 -19.27 -10.78 3.78
CA GLY A 8 -19.38 -12.01 3.01
C GLY A 8 -18.00 -12.50 2.54
N LYS A 9 -17.61 -13.74 2.88
CA LYS A 9 -16.28 -14.28 2.54
C LYS A 9 -15.98 -14.37 1.04
N SER A 10 -16.99 -14.49 0.20
CA SER A 10 -16.84 -14.61 -1.26
C SER A 10 -16.56 -13.30 -1.99
N ARG A 11 -16.68 -12.16 -1.33
CA ARG A 11 -16.52 -10.82 -1.92
C ARG A 11 -15.48 -9.95 -1.21
N VAL A 12 -14.50 -10.56 -0.56
CA VAL A 12 -13.37 -9.83 0.02
C VAL A 12 -12.47 -9.35 -1.15
N PRO A 13 -12.05 -8.07 -1.18
CA PRO A 13 -11.12 -7.58 -2.19
C PRO A 13 -9.80 -8.38 -2.11
N ALA A 14 -9.30 -8.80 -3.27
CA ALA A 14 -8.03 -9.52 -3.32
C ALA A 14 -6.85 -8.61 -2.98
N HIS A 15 -6.90 -7.35 -3.40
CA HIS A 15 -5.87 -6.35 -3.14
C HIS A 15 -6.48 -5.07 -2.55
N VAL A 16 -6.01 -4.70 -1.37
CA VAL A 16 -6.35 -3.42 -0.70
C VAL A 16 -5.12 -2.53 -0.64
N ALA A 17 -5.25 -1.29 -1.12
CA ALA A 17 -4.22 -0.26 -1.01
C ALA A 17 -4.66 0.80 0.00
N ILE A 18 -3.75 1.29 0.87
CA ILE A 18 -4.09 2.27 1.91
C ILE A 18 -3.14 3.47 1.88
N ILE A 19 -3.72 4.67 1.86
CA ILE A 19 -3.02 5.93 2.14
C ILE A 19 -3.25 6.27 3.61
N MET A 20 -2.21 6.08 4.41
CA MET A 20 -2.22 6.22 5.87
C MET A 20 -2.07 7.69 6.29
N ASP A 21 -3.14 8.49 6.12
CA ASP A 21 -3.11 9.92 6.41
C ASP A 21 -3.70 10.26 7.78
N GLY A 22 -3.22 11.38 8.36
CA GLY A 22 -3.74 11.95 9.58
C GLY A 22 -2.84 11.84 10.82
N ASN A 23 -1.71 11.11 10.77
CA ASN A 23 -0.81 10.92 11.93
C ASN A 23 -0.42 12.23 12.63
N GLY A 24 0.02 13.23 11.88
CA GLY A 24 0.44 14.52 12.44
C GLY A 24 -0.72 15.33 13.00
N ARG A 25 -1.90 15.31 12.36
CA ARG A 25 -3.11 15.99 12.83
C ARG A 25 -3.65 15.34 14.10
N TRP A 26 -3.62 14.02 14.15
CA TRP A 26 -3.98 13.23 15.33
C TRP A 26 -3.11 13.58 16.55
N ALA A 27 -1.78 13.66 16.38
CA ALA A 27 -0.87 14.05 17.43
C ALA A 27 -1.13 15.50 17.90
N LYS A 28 -1.31 16.43 16.95
CA LYS A 28 -1.59 17.84 17.26
C LYS A 28 -2.86 18.02 18.08
N GLN A 29 -3.95 17.28 17.79
CA GLN A 29 -5.19 17.32 18.59
C GLN A 29 -4.98 16.88 20.04
N ARG A 30 -3.93 16.08 20.30
CA ARG A 30 -3.55 15.58 21.64
C ARG A 30 -2.43 16.38 22.30
N GLY A 31 -2.06 17.54 21.72
CA GLY A 31 -0.96 18.37 22.24
C GLY A 31 0.42 17.70 22.10
N GLN A 32 0.55 16.70 21.23
CA GLN A 32 1.77 15.92 21.03
C GLN A 32 2.51 16.33 19.75
N ILE A 33 3.81 16.02 19.71
CA ILE A 33 4.65 16.22 18.55
C ILE A 33 4.28 15.23 17.42
N ARG A 34 4.64 15.57 16.19
CA ARG A 34 4.25 14.79 15.00
C ARG A 34 4.76 13.34 15.01
N SER A 35 5.95 13.09 15.52
CA SER A 35 6.53 11.75 15.64
C SER A 35 5.71 10.81 16.52
N PHE A 36 5.08 11.32 17.57
CA PHE A 36 4.16 10.55 18.42
C PHE A 36 2.97 9.97 17.61
N GLY A 37 2.44 10.76 16.67
CA GLY A 37 1.37 10.28 15.79
C GLY A 37 1.86 9.19 14.80
N HIS A 38 3.08 9.30 14.32
CA HIS A 38 3.67 8.27 13.46
C HIS A 38 3.93 6.96 14.23
N GLN A 39 4.37 7.05 15.48
CA GLN A 39 4.54 5.87 16.35
C GLN A 39 3.20 5.15 16.60
N ALA A 40 2.14 5.89 16.95
CA ALA A 40 0.79 5.32 17.08
C ALA A 40 0.27 4.73 15.77
N GLY A 41 0.62 5.35 14.62
CA GLY A 41 0.29 4.84 13.30
C GLY A 41 1.01 3.55 12.93
N ALA A 42 2.23 3.31 13.44
CA ALA A 42 2.95 2.06 13.24
C ALA A 42 2.24 0.88 13.91
N GLU A 43 1.73 1.07 15.12
CA GLU A 43 0.88 0.06 15.79
C GLU A 43 -0.36 -0.29 14.95
N THR A 44 -0.98 0.72 14.33
CA THR A 44 -2.14 0.50 13.45
C THR A 44 -1.80 -0.37 12.23
N VAL A 45 -0.58 -0.28 11.70
CA VAL A 45 -0.12 -1.15 10.60
C VAL A 45 -0.25 -2.63 10.98
N HIS A 46 0.22 -3.02 12.16
CA HIS A 46 0.13 -4.41 12.62
C HIS A 46 -1.32 -4.88 12.77
N ILE A 47 -2.15 -4.07 13.42
CA ILE A 47 -3.57 -4.37 13.62
C ILE A 47 -4.29 -4.59 12.28
N ILE A 48 -4.07 -3.71 11.32
CA ILE A 48 -4.71 -3.80 10.00
C ILE A 48 -4.13 -4.95 9.17
N ALA A 49 -2.83 -5.22 9.28
CA ALA A 49 -2.22 -6.37 8.59
C ALA A 49 -2.78 -7.70 9.11
N GLU A 50 -2.91 -7.87 10.42
CA GLU A 50 -3.53 -9.06 11.01
C GLU A 50 -5.00 -9.21 10.61
N GLU A 51 -5.77 -8.10 10.66
CA GLU A 51 -7.18 -8.13 10.28
C GLU A 51 -7.37 -8.43 8.79
N ALA A 52 -6.57 -7.82 7.91
CA ALA A 52 -6.61 -8.07 6.46
C ALA A 52 -6.29 -9.54 6.14
N ALA A 53 -5.24 -10.10 6.77
CA ALA A 53 -4.87 -11.51 6.62
C ALA A 53 -6.01 -12.43 7.10
N ARG A 54 -6.62 -12.12 8.25
CA ARG A 54 -7.75 -12.87 8.83
C ARG A 54 -9.00 -12.84 7.93
N LEU A 55 -9.27 -11.73 7.26
CA LEU A 55 -10.39 -11.59 6.32
C LEU A 55 -10.12 -12.31 4.98
N GLY A 56 -8.88 -12.67 4.69
CA GLY A 56 -8.49 -13.37 3.46
C GLY A 56 -8.06 -12.46 2.32
N VAL A 57 -7.75 -11.18 2.60
CA VAL A 57 -7.05 -10.28 1.66
C VAL A 57 -5.75 -10.94 1.21
N LYS A 58 -5.41 -10.86 -0.06
CA LYS A 58 -4.19 -11.48 -0.62
C LYS A 58 -3.02 -10.51 -0.70
N TYR A 59 -3.30 -9.24 -0.94
CA TYR A 59 -2.30 -8.18 -1.05
C TYR A 59 -2.77 -6.96 -0.27
N LEU A 60 -1.92 -6.47 0.63
CA LEU A 60 -2.14 -5.22 1.36
C LEU A 60 -0.99 -4.27 1.08
N THR A 61 -1.23 -3.20 0.33
CA THR A 61 -0.20 -2.21 0.00
C THR A 61 -0.40 -0.94 0.83
N LEU A 62 0.64 -0.53 1.57
CA LEU A 62 0.60 0.62 2.45
C LEU A 62 1.51 1.74 1.92
N TYR A 63 0.97 2.96 1.77
CA TYR A 63 1.74 4.14 1.37
C TYR A 63 2.49 4.70 2.56
N THR A 64 3.71 4.22 2.78
CA THR A 64 4.49 4.49 3.98
C THR A 64 5.36 5.74 3.84
N PHE A 65 6.06 5.91 2.70
CA PHE A 65 6.94 7.04 2.45
C PHE A 65 6.97 7.41 0.97
N SER A 66 6.51 8.61 0.62
CA SER A 66 6.50 9.08 -0.77
C SER A 66 7.82 9.71 -1.19
N THR A 67 8.07 9.81 -2.51
CA THR A 67 9.23 10.56 -3.05
C THR A 67 9.23 12.01 -2.60
N GLU A 68 8.06 12.63 -2.43
CA GLU A 68 7.92 14.00 -1.97
C GLU A 68 8.30 14.18 -0.50
N ASN A 69 8.26 13.11 0.32
CA ASN A 69 8.61 13.16 1.73
C ASN A 69 10.11 13.41 1.98
N TRP A 70 10.97 13.15 0.98
CA TRP A 70 12.39 13.53 1.07
C TRP A 70 12.62 15.06 1.21
N ASN A 71 11.63 15.88 0.84
CA ASN A 71 11.66 17.33 1.00
C ASN A 71 11.31 17.79 2.44
N ARG A 72 11.01 16.89 3.35
CA ARG A 72 10.78 17.22 4.77
C ARG A 72 12.09 17.55 5.48
N PRO A 73 12.02 18.18 6.68
CA PRO A 73 13.21 18.40 7.49
C PRO A 73 13.99 17.09 7.71
N VAL A 74 15.33 17.19 7.65
CA VAL A 74 16.23 16.01 7.73
C VAL A 74 15.97 15.19 8.99
N ASP A 75 15.78 15.87 10.14
CA ASP A 75 15.50 15.20 11.42
C ASP A 75 14.16 14.42 11.38
N GLU A 76 13.13 14.95 10.70
CA GLU A 76 11.84 14.23 10.52
C GLU A 76 12.04 12.99 9.64
N VAL A 77 12.79 13.11 8.57
CA VAL A 77 13.09 11.97 7.67
C VAL A 77 13.87 10.90 8.43
N ALA A 78 14.91 11.27 9.18
CA ALA A 78 15.70 10.34 9.98
C ALA A 78 14.84 9.62 11.04
N ALA A 79 13.97 10.35 11.74
CA ALA A 79 13.04 9.76 12.71
C ALA A 79 12.03 8.77 12.05
N LEU A 80 11.56 9.07 10.84
CA LEU A 80 10.68 8.16 10.11
C LEU A 80 11.40 6.88 9.66
N MET A 81 12.66 6.98 9.23
CA MET A 81 13.46 5.80 8.86
C MET A 81 13.76 4.92 10.09
N SER A 82 14.09 5.53 11.24
CA SER A 82 14.28 4.79 12.50
C SER A 82 12.97 4.09 12.91
N LEU A 83 11.84 4.80 12.90
CA LEU A 83 10.55 4.22 13.23
C LEU A 83 10.18 3.05 12.29
N LEU A 84 10.50 3.16 11.00
CA LEU A 84 10.28 2.08 10.05
C LEU A 84 11.06 0.82 10.47
N MET A 85 12.34 0.96 10.82
CA MET A 85 13.16 -0.18 11.28
C MET A 85 12.60 -0.81 12.56
N ASP A 86 12.22 0.02 13.52
CA ASP A 86 11.68 -0.42 14.81
C ASP A 86 10.31 -1.11 14.68
N SER A 87 9.55 -0.76 13.63
CA SER A 87 8.20 -1.27 13.38
C SER A 87 8.17 -2.58 12.57
N ILE A 88 9.31 -3.11 12.14
CA ILE A 88 9.36 -4.39 11.41
C ILE A 88 9.34 -5.54 12.42
N GLU A 89 8.14 -6.04 12.73
CA GLU A 89 7.92 -7.15 13.65
C GLU A 89 7.72 -8.46 12.89
N GLU A 90 8.82 -9.10 12.50
CA GLU A 90 8.80 -10.33 11.69
C GLU A 90 8.02 -11.47 12.35
N GLU A 91 8.00 -11.56 13.68
CA GLU A 91 7.26 -12.58 14.41
C GLU A 91 5.76 -12.50 14.16
N ILE A 92 5.20 -11.28 14.05
CA ILE A 92 3.80 -11.06 13.68
C ILE A 92 3.55 -11.57 12.27
N PHE A 93 4.45 -11.29 11.32
CA PHE A 93 4.30 -11.74 9.94
C PHE A 93 4.39 -13.27 9.83
N MET A 94 5.33 -13.89 10.52
CA MET A 94 5.47 -15.36 10.55
C MET A 94 4.24 -16.02 11.17
N LYS A 95 3.75 -15.52 12.30
CA LYS A 95 2.57 -16.06 13.01
C LYS A 95 1.30 -16.01 12.14
N ASN A 96 1.14 -14.96 11.35
CA ASN A 96 -0.05 -14.73 10.53
C ASN A 96 0.12 -15.19 9.07
N ASN A 97 1.19 -15.92 8.74
CA ASN A 97 1.52 -16.39 7.39
C ASN A 97 1.54 -15.23 6.36
N ILE A 98 2.15 -14.10 6.73
CA ILE A 98 2.25 -12.89 5.91
C ILE A 98 3.66 -12.85 5.28
N SER A 99 3.75 -12.79 3.96
CA SER A 99 4.99 -12.44 3.26
C SER A 99 5.13 -10.92 3.16
N PHE A 100 6.37 -10.44 3.22
CA PHE A 100 6.68 -9.00 3.21
C PHE A 100 7.40 -8.62 1.92
N ARG A 101 7.02 -7.49 1.32
CA ARG A 101 7.67 -6.90 0.14
C ARG A 101 7.71 -5.39 0.21
N ILE A 102 8.55 -4.79 -0.64
CA ILE A 102 8.65 -3.34 -0.81
C ILE A 102 8.54 -2.97 -2.29
N ILE A 103 7.99 -1.78 -2.57
CA ILE A 103 8.00 -1.13 -3.88
C ILE A 103 8.49 0.32 -3.73
N GLY A 104 9.10 0.86 -4.77
CA GLY A 104 9.60 2.24 -4.81
C GLY A 104 11.11 2.32 -5.08
N ASP A 105 11.65 3.53 -4.98
CA ASP A 105 13.07 3.83 -5.23
C ASP A 105 13.94 3.47 -4.01
N THR A 106 14.31 2.21 -3.93
CA THR A 106 15.12 1.68 -2.81
C THR A 106 16.56 2.22 -2.79
N GLN A 107 17.05 2.78 -3.92
CA GLN A 107 18.39 3.34 -4.00
C GLN A 107 18.58 4.59 -3.12
N LYS A 108 17.47 5.26 -2.78
CA LYS A 108 17.48 6.44 -1.90
C LYS A 108 17.41 6.09 -0.41
N LEU A 109 17.07 4.85 -0.07
CA LEU A 109 16.98 4.43 1.32
C LEU A 109 18.38 4.29 1.94
N PRO A 110 18.55 4.65 3.23
CA PRO A 110 19.78 4.35 3.95
C PRO A 110 20.11 2.86 3.90
N ALA A 111 21.41 2.53 3.80
CA ALA A 111 21.85 1.13 3.64
C ALA A 111 21.36 0.22 4.76
N GLU A 112 21.39 0.69 6.01
CA GLU A 112 20.91 -0.05 7.19
C GLU A 112 19.40 -0.36 7.08
N VAL A 113 18.61 0.60 6.61
CA VAL A 113 17.16 0.40 6.39
C VAL A 113 16.93 -0.65 5.32
N LEU A 114 17.64 -0.54 4.20
CA LEU A 114 17.50 -1.49 3.10
C LEU A 114 17.92 -2.91 3.51
N GLU A 115 19.00 -3.04 4.28
CA GLU A 115 19.46 -4.32 4.83
C GLU A 115 18.38 -4.96 5.73
N ARG A 116 17.83 -4.19 6.66
CA ARG A 116 16.76 -4.66 7.56
C ARG A 116 15.49 -5.10 6.81
N LEU A 117 15.10 -4.34 5.78
CA LEU A 117 13.98 -4.68 4.92
C LEU A 117 14.24 -5.99 4.15
N ASN A 118 15.44 -6.16 3.58
CA ASN A 118 15.81 -7.36 2.84
C ASN A 118 15.82 -8.60 3.74
N GLN A 119 16.31 -8.51 4.97
CA GLN A 119 16.27 -9.58 5.96
C GLN A 119 14.80 -10.01 6.23
N CYS A 120 13.90 -9.05 6.42
CA CYS A 120 12.48 -9.33 6.62
C CYS A 120 11.85 -10.00 5.38
N ILE A 121 12.15 -9.52 4.17
CA ILE A 121 11.68 -10.11 2.91
C ILE A 121 12.15 -11.58 2.81
N GLU A 122 13.42 -11.86 3.07
CA GLU A 122 13.99 -13.20 3.00
C GLU A 122 13.32 -14.14 4.00
N ARG A 123 13.26 -13.74 5.27
CA ARG A 123 12.66 -14.56 6.34
C ARG A 123 11.19 -14.88 6.11
N THR A 124 10.42 -13.92 5.59
CA THR A 124 8.98 -14.10 5.36
C THR A 124 8.64 -14.69 3.99
N SER A 125 9.64 -14.94 3.13
CA SER A 125 9.45 -15.46 1.76
C SER A 125 8.78 -16.83 1.70
N ILE A 126 8.88 -17.62 2.78
CA ILE A 126 8.24 -18.95 2.91
C ILE A 126 6.74 -18.86 3.17
N ASN A 127 6.23 -17.70 3.57
CA ASN A 127 4.82 -17.48 3.87
C ASN A 127 4.01 -17.41 2.57
N THR A 128 2.85 -18.06 2.57
CA THR A 128 1.98 -18.25 1.39
C THR A 128 0.60 -17.61 1.52
N GLY A 129 0.36 -16.92 2.62
CA GLY A 129 -0.91 -16.23 2.92
C GLY A 129 -1.02 -14.87 2.25
N MET A 130 -1.20 -13.82 3.03
CA MET A 130 -1.24 -12.44 2.53
C MET A 130 0.18 -11.92 2.23
N CYS A 131 0.31 -11.09 1.19
CA CYS A 131 1.52 -10.30 0.96
C CYS A 131 1.29 -8.87 1.48
N LEU A 132 2.09 -8.43 2.46
CA LEU A 132 2.15 -7.05 2.93
C LEU A 132 3.20 -6.30 2.11
N ILE A 133 2.82 -5.20 1.48
CA ILE A 133 3.71 -4.40 0.64
C ILE A 133 3.83 -2.98 1.22
N LEU A 134 5.06 -2.54 1.50
CA LEU A 134 5.29 -1.14 1.83
C LEU A 134 5.77 -0.37 0.60
N ALA A 135 5.05 0.71 0.24
CA ALA A 135 5.48 1.67 -0.77
C ALA A 135 6.42 2.70 -0.09
N LEU A 136 7.73 2.55 -0.34
CA LEU A 136 8.82 3.31 0.28
C LEU A 136 9.58 4.11 -0.78
N SER A 137 9.78 5.40 -0.55
CA SER A 137 10.35 6.30 -1.55
C SER A 137 9.62 6.14 -2.91
N TYR A 138 8.29 5.95 -2.83
CA TYR A 138 7.44 5.61 -3.96
C TYR A 138 6.66 6.84 -4.44
N SER A 139 6.48 6.95 -5.73
CA SER A 139 5.40 7.73 -6.35
C SER A 139 5.08 7.16 -7.73
N SER A 140 3.82 7.29 -8.17
CA SER A 140 3.39 6.73 -9.45
C SER A 140 4.07 7.40 -10.64
N LYS A 141 4.33 8.70 -10.57
CA LYS A 141 5.06 9.41 -11.64
C LYS A 141 6.51 8.93 -11.76
N TRP A 142 7.19 8.68 -10.64
CA TRP A 142 8.53 8.07 -10.65
C TRP A 142 8.47 6.67 -11.25
N GLU A 143 7.57 5.83 -10.79
CA GLU A 143 7.43 4.45 -11.25
C GLU A 143 7.16 4.37 -12.75
N LEU A 144 6.21 5.15 -13.26
CA LEU A 144 5.92 5.23 -14.69
C LEU A 144 7.12 5.72 -15.51
N THR A 145 7.88 6.69 -14.99
CA THR A 145 9.10 7.16 -15.64
C THR A 145 10.15 6.05 -15.74
N GLU A 146 10.35 5.28 -14.68
CA GLU A 146 11.27 4.14 -14.69
C GLU A 146 10.79 3.01 -15.62
N ALA A 147 9.49 2.73 -15.66
CA ALA A 147 8.92 1.77 -16.61
C ALA A 147 9.15 2.20 -18.06
N VAL A 148 8.95 3.47 -18.39
CA VAL A 148 9.22 4.02 -19.73
C VAL A 148 10.70 3.86 -20.10
N LYS A 149 11.63 4.16 -19.19
CA LYS A 149 13.07 3.97 -19.43
C LYS A 149 13.42 2.51 -19.72
N GLN A 150 12.87 1.58 -18.92
CA GLN A 150 13.09 0.14 -19.14
C GLN A 150 12.54 -0.33 -20.49
N ILE A 151 11.34 0.12 -20.86
CA ILE A 151 10.72 -0.20 -22.16
C ILE A 151 11.58 0.37 -23.30
N ALA A 152 11.99 1.65 -23.21
CA ALA A 152 12.86 2.27 -24.21
C ALA A 152 14.19 1.51 -24.40
N THR A 153 14.81 1.06 -23.31
CA THR A 153 16.01 0.24 -23.35
C THR A 153 15.75 -1.11 -24.05
N LYS A 154 14.63 -1.79 -23.76
CA LYS A 154 14.24 -3.04 -24.42
C LYS A 154 14.03 -2.85 -25.94
N VAL A 155 13.46 -1.72 -26.34
CA VAL A 155 13.30 -1.37 -27.77
C VAL A 155 14.65 -1.11 -28.41
N GLN A 156 15.51 -0.33 -27.78
CA GLN A 156 16.87 -0.05 -28.28
C GLN A 156 17.70 -1.34 -28.44
N ASP A 157 17.57 -2.28 -27.51
CA ASP A 157 18.23 -3.59 -27.54
C ASP A 157 17.62 -4.57 -28.57
N GLY A 158 16.55 -4.21 -29.27
CA GLY A 158 15.82 -5.10 -30.18
C GLY A 158 15.04 -6.22 -29.49
N LYS A 159 14.84 -6.12 -28.17
CA LYS A 159 14.09 -7.11 -27.37
C LYS A 159 12.58 -6.88 -27.38
N LEU A 160 12.13 -5.71 -27.84
CA LEU A 160 10.74 -5.31 -27.91
C LEU A 160 10.52 -4.42 -29.15
N ALA A 161 9.56 -4.77 -29.98
CA ALA A 161 9.15 -3.92 -31.11
C ALA A 161 8.18 -2.83 -30.60
N ILE A 162 8.27 -1.62 -31.15
CA ILE A 162 7.46 -0.46 -30.72
C ILE A 162 5.96 -0.77 -30.83
N GLU A 163 5.54 -1.43 -31.92
CA GLU A 163 4.15 -1.83 -32.16
C GLU A 163 3.58 -2.82 -31.16
N ASN A 164 4.44 -3.48 -30.36
CA ASN A 164 4.04 -4.41 -29.31
C ASN A 164 3.92 -3.75 -27.91
N ILE A 165 4.13 -2.43 -27.83
CA ILE A 165 3.95 -1.72 -26.56
C ILE A 165 2.46 -1.50 -26.32
N ASP A 166 1.92 -2.23 -25.35
CA ASP A 166 0.54 -2.14 -24.87
C ASP A 166 0.49 -1.90 -23.34
N ASP A 167 -0.72 -1.87 -22.78
CA ASP A 167 -0.96 -1.72 -21.33
C ASP A 167 -0.33 -2.86 -20.51
N LYS A 168 -0.27 -4.07 -21.05
CA LYS A 168 0.36 -5.23 -20.40
C LYS A 168 1.87 -5.08 -20.33
N VAL A 169 2.49 -4.57 -21.40
CA VAL A 169 3.92 -4.27 -21.40
C VAL A 169 4.23 -3.19 -20.37
N ILE A 170 3.42 -2.14 -20.27
CA ILE A 170 3.61 -1.12 -19.24
C ILE A 170 3.49 -1.76 -17.85
N SER A 171 2.40 -2.46 -17.57
CA SER A 171 2.16 -3.11 -16.27
C SER A 171 3.26 -4.09 -15.89
N ALA A 172 3.81 -4.85 -16.84
CA ALA A 172 4.92 -5.78 -16.62
C ALA A 172 6.26 -5.10 -16.29
N ASN A 173 6.39 -3.78 -16.51
CA ASN A 173 7.57 -3.00 -16.17
C ASN A 173 7.37 -2.12 -14.93
N LEU A 174 6.20 -2.17 -14.29
CA LEU A 174 5.96 -1.50 -13.00
C LEU A 174 6.54 -2.32 -11.84
N SER A 175 6.85 -1.67 -10.73
CA SER A 175 7.31 -2.33 -9.49
C SER A 175 6.24 -3.24 -8.89
N THR A 176 4.98 -3.07 -9.31
CA THR A 176 3.79 -3.82 -8.90
C THR A 176 3.48 -5.05 -9.76
N HIS A 177 4.30 -5.38 -10.77
CA HIS A 177 4.06 -6.45 -11.76
C HIS A 177 3.79 -7.83 -11.17
N PHE A 178 4.17 -8.09 -9.92
CA PHE A 178 3.99 -9.37 -9.23
C PHE A 178 2.65 -9.54 -8.52
N MET A 179 1.80 -8.52 -8.53
CA MET A 179 0.49 -8.51 -7.84
C MET A 179 -0.59 -7.91 -8.75
N PRO A 180 -1.88 -8.23 -8.54
CA PRO A 180 -2.97 -7.60 -9.26
C PRO A 180 -3.14 -6.13 -8.86
N ASP A 181 -3.83 -5.36 -9.69
CA ASP A 181 -4.23 -4.01 -9.36
C ASP A 181 -5.13 -3.98 -8.11
N PRO A 182 -5.14 -2.88 -7.33
CA PRO A 182 -6.00 -2.77 -6.16
C PRO A 182 -7.49 -2.83 -6.52
N ASP A 183 -8.24 -3.68 -5.82
CA ASP A 183 -9.70 -3.68 -5.88
C ASP A 183 -10.27 -2.48 -5.11
N LEU A 184 -9.64 -2.15 -3.97
CA LEU A 184 -10.06 -1.10 -3.06
C LEU A 184 -8.86 -0.25 -2.65
N LEU A 185 -8.99 1.07 -2.81
CA LEU A 185 -8.06 2.04 -2.23
C LEU A 185 -8.77 2.80 -1.10
N ILE A 186 -8.18 2.74 0.09
CA ILE A 186 -8.64 3.44 1.29
C ILE A 186 -7.73 4.65 1.55
N ARG A 187 -8.31 5.81 1.86
CA ARG A 187 -7.56 6.94 2.41
C ARG A 187 -8.21 7.43 3.69
N THR A 188 -7.41 7.47 4.75
CA THR A 188 -7.80 8.01 6.07
C THR A 188 -7.55 9.51 6.17
N GLY A 189 -8.10 10.17 7.18
CA GLY A 189 -7.76 11.55 7.53
C GLY A 189 -8.53 12.64 6.78
N GLY A 190 -9.64 12.32 6.08
CA GLY A 190 -10.58 13.30 5.52
C GLY A 190 -10.15 13.98 4.21
N GLU A 191 -9.02 13.59 3.63
CA GLU A 191 -8.54 14.17 2.37
C GLU A 191 -8.99 13.34 1.17
N ILE A 192 -9.48 14.00 0.10
CA ILE A 192 -10.03 13.35 -1.10
C ILE A 192 -9.07 13.57 -2.27
N ARG A 193 -7.97 12.83 -2.31
CA ARG A 193 -6.97 12.81 -3.39
C ARG A 193 -6.09 11.56 -3.30
N LEU A 194 -5.49 11.13 -4.42
CA LEU A 194 -4.61 9.96 -4.50
C LEU A 194 -3.14 10.26 -4.16
N SER A 195 -2.74 11.51 -4.14
CA SER A 195 -1.38 11.94 -3.76
C SER A 195 -0.26 11.19 -4.49
N ASN A 196 -0.40 11.00 -5.79
CA ASN A 196 0.62 10.35 -6.63
C ASN A 196 0.88 8.88 -6.25
N TYR A 197 -0.14 8.20 -5.72
CA TYR A 197 -0.07 6.80 -5.28
C TYR A 197 -0.83 5.88 -6.23
N LEU A 198 -0.15 4.87 -6.78
CA LEU A 198 -0.69 3.80 -7.63
C LEU A 198 -1.65 4.29 -8.73
N LEU A 199 -1.32 5.42 -9.42
CA LEU A 199 -2.25 6.06 -10.38
C LEU A 199 -2.61 5.13 -11.55
N TRP A 200 -1.64 4.38 -12.08
CA TRP A 200 -1.88 3.41 -13.14
C TRP A 200 -2.76 2.27 -12.66
N GLN A 201 -2.41 1.69 -11.53
CA GLN A 201 -3.05 0.51 -10.98
C GLN A 201 -4.45 0.81 -10.43
N CYS A 202 -4.74 2.06 -10.03
CA CYS A 202 -6.04 2.45 -9.48
C CYS A 202 -7.09 2.82 -10.53
N ALA A 203 -6.82 2.60 -11.83
CA ALA A 203 -7.73 2.99 -12.92
C ALA A 203 -9.17 2.46 -12.74
N TYR A 204 -9.34 1.29 -12.13
CA TYR A 204 -10.64 0.66 -11.86
C TYR A 204 -10.83 0.28 -10.38
N SER A 205 -10.04 0.84 -9.48
CA SER A 205 -10.20 0.61 -8.05
C SER A 205 -11.43 1.32 -7.50
N GLU A 206 -12.12 0.67 -6.58
CA GLU A 206 -13.09 1.36 -5.73
C GLU A 206 -12.35 2.25 -4.74
N LEU A 207 -12.86 3.47 -4.51
CA LEU A 207 -12.24 4.45 -3.62
C LEU A 207 -13.08 4.60 -2.35
N TYR A 208 -12.43 4.51 -1.19
CA TYR A 208 -13.04 4.73 0.12
C TYR A 208 -12.26 5.82 0.88
N PHE A 209 -12.92 6.94 1.16
CA PHE A 209 -12.35 8.05 1.91
C PHE A 209 -13.07 8.16 3.25
N CYS A 210 -12.32 8.31 4.36
CA CYS A 210 -12.91 8.49 5.68
C CYS A 210 -12.20 9.59 6.48
N ASP A 211 -12.93 10.20 7.40
CA ASP A 211 -12.42 11.28 8.27
C ASP A 211 -11.55 10.75 9.40
N THR A 212 -11.65 9.47 9.73
CA THR A 212 -10.86 8.82 10.79
C THR A 212 -9.37 8.97 10.48
N PHE A 213 -8.59 9.49 11.41
CA PHE A 213 -7.14 9.56 11.30
C PHE A 213 -6.52 8.17 11.40
N TRP A 214 -5.41 7.95 10.69
CA TRP A 214 -4.77 6.64 10.65
C TRP A 214 -4.53 5.98 12.02
N PRO A 215 -4.03 6.66 13.09
CA PRO A 215 -3.86 6.02 14.39
C PRO A 215 -5.15 5.51 15.04
N ASP A 216 -6.31 6.07 14.68
CA ASP A 216 -7.62 5.65 15.19
C ASP A 216 -8.36 4.72 14.21
N PHE A 217 -7.80 4.44 13.03
CA PHE A 217 -8.34 3.53 12.03
C PHE A 217 -8.01 2.09 12.43
N ARG A 218 -8.96 1.43 13.10
CA ARG A 218 -8.81 0.10 13.65
C ARG A 218 -9.62 -0.93 12.87
N GLU A 219 -9.69 -2.17 13.38
CA GLU A 219 -10.30 -3.32 12.71
C GLU A 219 -11.73 -3.03 12.24
N GLU A 220 -12.55 -2.39 13.08
CA GLU A 220 -13.95 -2.12 12.73
C GLU A 220 -14.09 -1.09 11.61
N GLU A 221 -13.23 -0.06 11.57
CA GLU A 221 -13.19 0.90 10.47
C GLU A 221 -12.69 0.24 9.16
N PHE A 222 -11.72 -0.66 9.26
CA PHE A 222 -11.27 -1.45 8.12
C PHE A 222 -12.39 -2.38 7.61
N CYS A 223 -13.07 -3.08 8.51
CA CYS A 223 -14.20 -3.92 8.18
C CYS A 223 -15.34 -3.13 7.54
N LYS A 224 -15.60 -1.90 8.00
CA LYS A 224 -16.58 -0.99 7.40
C LYS A 224 -16.23 -0.64 5.95
N ALA A 225 -14.96 -0.36 5.66
CA ALA A 225 -14.50 -0.09 4.30
C ALA A 225 -14.68 -1.32 3.38
N ILE A 226 -14.36 -2.53 3.87
CA ILE A 226 -14.60 -3.78 3.14
C ILE A 226 -16.10 -4.02 2.93
N TYR A 227 -16.93 -3.79 3.95
CA TYR A 227 -18.38 -3.92 3.83
C TYR A 227 -18.95 -2.95 2.78
N ASP A 228 -18.53 -1.68 2.79
CA ASP A 228 -18.93 -0.68 1.80
C ASP A 228 -18.53 -1.12 0.37
N TYR A 229 -17.29 -1.61 0.19
CA TYR A 229 -16.86 -2.20 -1.07
C TYR A 229 -17.78 -3.32 -1.55
N GLN A 230 -18.23 -4.19 -0.66
CA GLN A 230 -19.11 -5.31 -0.99
C GLN A 230 -20.52 -4.87 -1.44
N GLN A 231 -20.97 -3.67 -1.12
CA GLN A 231 -22.25 -3.12 -1.55
C GLN A 231 -22.17 -2.52 -2.97
N ARG A 232 -20.97 -2.35 -3.51
CA ARG A 232 -20.79 -1.72 -4.84
C ARG A 232 -20.82 -2.75 -5.96
N GLU A 233 -21.29 -2.33 -7.13
CA GLU A 233 -21.27 -3.10 -8.35
C GLU A 233 -20.08 -2.67 -9.22
N ARG A 234 -19.13 -3.58 -9.47
CA ARG A 234 -17.95 -3.32 -10.29
C ARG A 234 -18.22 -3.69 -11.75
N ARG A 235 -18.37 -2.68 -12.60
CA ARG A 235 -18.83 -2.86 -13.99
C ARG A 235 -17.70 -2.96 -15.02
N PHE A 236 -16.53 -2.44 -14.76
CA PHE A 236 -15.39 -2.45 -15.70
C PHE A 236 -15.76 -1.98 -17.11
N GLY A 237 -16.58 -0.92 -17.21
CA GLY A 237 -17.06 -0.36 -18.47
C GLY A 237 -18.26 -1.10 -19.11
N LYS A 238 -18.80 -2.14 -18.46
CA LYS A 238 -20.02 -2.87 -18.89
C LYS A 238 -21.28 -2.26 -18.30
N THR A 239 -22.45 -2.60 -18.85
CA THR A 239 -23.75 -2.31 -18.23
C THR A 239 -24.10 -3.36 -17.16
N SER A 240 -25.06 -3.03 -16.25
CA SER A 240 -25.47 -3.97 -15.19
C SER A 240 -26.04 -5.30 -15.75
N GLU A 241 -26.61 -5.27 -16.96
CA GLU A 241 -27.15 -6.47 -17.62
C GLU A 241 -26.06 -7.38 -18.24
N GLN A 242 -24.79 -6.91 -18.26
CA GLN A 242 -23.66 -7.64 -18.86
C GLN A 242 -22.73 -8.28 -17.80
N ILE A 243 -23.09 -8.16 -16.52
CA ILE A 243 -22.29 -8.67 -15.39
C ILE A 243 -22.90 -9.92 -14.79
#